data_c33b32ebdb189a367db65013b5ec5589
#
_entry.id   c33b32ebdb189a367db65013b5ec5589
#
_cell.length_a   1.000
_cell.length_b   1.000
_cell.length_c   1.000
_cell.angle_alpha   90.00
_cell.angle_beta   90.00
_cell.angle_gamma   90.00
#
_symmetry.space_group_name_H-M   'P 1'
#
loop_
_entity.id
_entity.type
_entity.pdbx_description
1 polymer ?
#
loop_
_entity_poly.entity_id
_entity_poly.type
_entity_poly.pdbx_seq_one_letter_code
_entity_poly.pdbx_strand_id
1 'polypeptide(L)'
;MKKIPALLAGLLLTLGLASTDSAASAEAGKPIHFGAIGWESGALTTEILRHIVEHGYGYPTDTLPGSSVSMEVALARNDLQVIAEEWAGRSPAWVKAEQAGQMFALGDTVKNAEEGWWVPAYVIEGDPDRGLKPLAPDLSSVEDLKRYPKVFSDPEAPEKGRFLNSPSGWTSETVNSQKLKAYGLDSLYNNFRSGSGAALDAEISSAIRRGQPVLFYYWSPTPLIGRYKLVRLQEPPFDAAAWATLTDAKNPNPIGSQSLPAKLSVGVSKAFRDGYPELVAVFEKVDLPIDRLNKALAEMNEKRQPPADAAKAFLRANPDVWKAWLPADVAAKVEASL
;
A
#
# COMPACT_ATOMS: atom_id res chain seq x y z
N MET A 1 59.84 10.82 74.24
CA MET A 1 58.89 9.66 74.23
C MET A 1 57.50 10.28 74.31
N LYS A 2 56.90 10.57 73.18
CA LYS A 2 55.52 11.12 73.06
C LYS A 2 54.71 10.27 72.09
N LYS A 3 53.65 9.65 72.56
CA LYS A 3 52.69 8.86 71.80
C LYS A 3 51.73 9.82 71.11
N ILE A 4 51.50 9.63 69.82
CA ILE A 4 50.47 10.32 69.07
C ILE A 4 49.39 9.21 68.63
N PRO A 5 48.10 9.43 68.88
CA PRO A 5 47.06 8.48 68.46
C PRO A 5 46.67 8.80 67.03
N ALA A 6 46.46 7.72 66.21
CA ALA A 6 45.96 7.78 64.84
C ALA A 6 44.41 7.88 64.88
N LEU A 7 43.87 8.89 64.19
CA LEU A 7 42.43 9.02 63.90
C LEU A 7 42.14 8.27 62.58
N LEU A 8 41.34 7.24 62.63
CA LEU A 8 40.72 6.60 61.45
C LEU A 8 39.46 7.42 61.06
N ALA A 9 39.54 8.09 59.89
CA ALA A 9 38.37 8.67 59.23
C ALA A 9 37.84 7.65 58.25
N GLY A 10 36.68 7.08 58.56
CA GLY A 10 35.97 6.17 57.66
C GLY A 10 35.25 6.94 56.57
N LEU A 11 35.67 6.79 55.31
CA LEU A 11 35.00 7.31 54.14
C LEU A 11 33.98 6.27 53.61
N LEU A 12 32.69 6.50 53.91
CA LEU A 12 31.57 5.75 53.31
C LEU A 12 31.42 6.18 51.83
N LEU A 13 31.90 5.36 50.91
CA LEU A 13 31.61 5.49 49.51
C LEU A 13 30.20 4.89 49.25
N THR A 14 29.19 5.76 49.08
CA THR A 14 27.90 5.36 48.52
C THR A 14 28.04 5.17 47.01
N LEU A 15 28.16 3.94 46.54
CA LEU A 15 27.97 3.61 45.10
C LEU A 15 26.50 3.84 44.77
N GLY A 16 26.20 4.97 44.15
CA GLY A 16 24.95 5.17 43.43
C GLY A 16 24.97 4.28 42.18
N LEU A 17 24.16 3.21 42.18
CA LEU A 17 23.82 2.51 40.94
C LEU A 17 23.01 3.51 40.09
N ALA A 18 23.65 4.16 39.14
CA ALA A 18 23.00 4.79 38.01
C ALA A 18 22.53 3.64 37.11
N SER A 19 21.25 3.31 37.19
CA SER A 19 20.59 2.52 36.16
C SER A 19 20.65 3.33 34.87
N THR A 20 21.60 3.00 34.00
CA THR A 20 21.59 3.47 32.63
C THR A 20 20.48 2.68 31.93
N ASP A 21 19.27 3.26 31.90
CA ASP A 21 18.29 2.91 30.87
C ASP A 21 18.95 3.23 29.52
N SER A 22 19.54 2.19 28.94
CA SER A 22 20.01 2.21 27.56
C SER A 22 18.77 2.02 26.67
N ALA A 23 17.92 3.06 26.61
CA ALA A 23 17.08 3.25 25.46
C ALA A 23 18.05 3.38 24.29
N ALA A 24 17.97 2.45 23.33
CA ALA A 24 18.69 2.55 22.07
C ALA A 24 18.26 3.88 21.44
N SER A 25 19.05 4.95 21.66
CA SER A 25 18.77 6.25 21.07
C SER A 25 18.83 6.05 19.57
N ALA A 26 17.73 6.37 18.88
CA ALA A 26 17.73 6.57 17.44
C ALA A 26 19.00 7.33 17.08
N GLU A 27 19.75 6.86 16.06
CA GLU A 27 21.00 7.54 15.66
C GLU A 27 20.63 8.95 15.21
N ALA A 28 20.86 9.92 16.09
CA ALA A 28 20.46 11.29 15.87
C ALA A 28 21.11 11.85 14.59
N GLY A 29 20.26 12.20 13.62
CA GLY A 29 20.69 12.82 12.36
C GLY A 29 20.69 11.93 11.13
N LYS A 30 20.42 10.62 11.24
CA LYS A 30 20.20 9.78 10.05
C LYS A 30 18.74 9.88 9.59
N PRO A 31 18.47 9.95 8.27
CA PRO A 31 17.11 10.00 7.78
C PRO A 31 16.39 8.65 8.01
N ILE A 32 15.10 8.72 8.31
CA ILE A 32 14.21 7.58 8.28
C ILE A 32 13.83 7.35 6.81
N HIS A 33 14.17 6.18 6.27
CA HIS A 33 13.90 5.83 4.89
C HIS A 33 12.48 5.28 4.72
N PHE A 34 11.68 5.97 3.91
CA PHE A 34 10.36 5.54 3.50
C PHE A 34 10.40 4.88 2.12
N GLY A 35 9.55 3.89 1.87
CA GLY A 35 9.37 3.33 0.53
C GLY A 35 8.75 4.36 -0.42
N ALA A 36 9.40 4.62 -1.58
CA ALA A 36 8.80 5.42 -2.65
C ALA A 36 7.79 4.55 -3.41
N ILE A 37 6.56 4.53 -2.91
CA ILE A 37 5.48 3.66 -3.39
C ILE A 37 5.03 4.10 -4.78
N GLY A 38 4.93 3.15 -5.72
CA GLY A 38 4.68 3.40 -7.14
C GLY A 38 3.20 3.53 -7.54
N TRP A 39 2.28 3.77 -6.58
CA TRP A 39 0.86 4.06 -6.83
C TRP A 39 0.40 5.26 -6.01
N GLU A 40 -0.68 5.91 -6.48
CA GLU A 40 -1.06 7.26 -6.04
C GLU A 40 -1.42 7.35 -4.55
N SER A 41 -2.24 6.41 -4.03
CA SER A 41 -2.64 6.44 -2.61
C SER A 41 -1.44 6.23 -1.69
N GLY A 42 -0.56 5.28 -2.03
CA GLY A 42 0.64 5.03 -1.26
C GLY A 42 1.62 6.22 -1.30
N ALA A 43 1.78 6.86 -2.46
CA ALA A 43 2.62 8.05 -2.58
C ALA A 43 2.07 9.22 -1.73
N LEU A 44 0.75 9.46 -1.76
CA LEU A 44 0.12 10.48 -0.94
C LEU A 44 0.24 10.17 0.56
N THR A 45 -0.05 8.95 0.98
CA THR A 45 0.08 8.52 2.38
C THR A 45 1.53 8.62 2.87
N THR A 46 2.50 8.25 2.02
CA THR A 46 3.93 8.43 2.32
C THR A 46 4.25 9.88 2.64
N GLU A 47 3.83 10.82 1.79
CA GLU A 47 4.14 12.24 2.00
C GLU A 47 3.37 12.84 3.19
N ILE A 48 2.16 12.36 3.49
CA ILE A 48 1.43 12.76 4.72
C ILE A 48 2.24 12.35 5.96
N LEU A 49 2.68 11.09 6.03
CA LEU A 49 3.41 10.60 7.20
C LEU A 49 4.80 11.22 7.30
N ARG A 50 5.52 11.40 6.20
CA ARG A 50 6.81 12.09 6.18
C ARG A 50 6.69 13.53 6.70
N HIS A 51 5.68 14.28 6.24
CA HIS A 51 5.43 15.64 6.70
C HIS A 51 5.21 15.70 8.23
N ILE A 52 4.43 14.75 8.76
CA ILE A 52 4.22 14.65 10.22
C ILE A 52 5.52 14.31 10.96
N VAL A 53 6.31 13.38 10.46
CA VAL A 53 7.58 12.96 11.06
C VAL A 53 8.58 14.10 11.06
N GLU A 54 8.74 14.80 9.94
CA GLU A 54 9.69 15.91 9.80
C GLU A 54 9.30 17.13 10.63
N HIS A 55 8.07 17.60 10.52
CA HIS A 55 7.64 18.85 11.13
C HIS A 55 7.09 18.69 12.56
N GLY A 56 6.53 17.53 12.86
CA GLY A 56 6.02 17.24 14.21
C GLY A 56 7.11 16.81 15.18
N TYR A 57 7.98 15.91 14.71
CA TYR A 57 8.99 15.26 15.56
C TYR A 57 10.43 15.70 15.25
N GLY A 58 10.69 16.35 14.13
CA GLY A 58 12.01 16.84 13.75
C GLY A 58 12.97 15.77 13.23
N TYR A 59 12.49 14.58 12.90
CA TYR A 59 13.32 13.54 12.28
C TYR A 59 13.44 13.77 10.78
N PRO A 60 14.64 13.80 10.20
CA PRO A 60 14.81 13.87 8.76
C PRO A 60 14.28 12.59 8.10
N THR A 61 13.68 12.72 6.94
CA THR A 61 13.21 11.57 6.15
C THR A 61 13.65 11.66 4.70
N ASP A 62 13.74 10.52 4.03
CA ASP A 62 13.86 10.43 2.58
C ASP A 62 13.04 9.27 2.02
N THR A 63 13.09 9.05 0.72
CA THR A 63 12.40 7.94 0.07
C THR A 63 13.35 7.10 -0.75
N LEU A 64 13.19 5.76 -0.66
CA LEU A 64 13.94 4.80 -1.47
C LEU A 64 13.00 4.11 -2.47
N PRO A 65 13.37 4.09 -3.79
CA PRO A 65 12.54 3.46 -4.80
C PRO A 65 12.60 1.93 -4.72
N GLY A 66 11.49 1.29 -5.05
CA GLY A 66 11.41 -0.16 -5.13
C GLY A 66 10.03 -0.65 -5.59
N SER A 67 9.93 -1.94 -5.91
CA SER A 67 8.65 -2.63 -6.02
C SER A 67 8.16 -3.06 -4.64
N SER A 68 6.87 -3.38 -4.47
CA SER A 68 6.34 -3.82 -3.17
C SER A 68 7.16 -4.97 -2.58
N VAL A 69 7.45 -6.01 -3.36
CA VAL A 69 8.24 -7.17 -2.89
C VAL A 69 9.67 -6.77 -2.51
N SER A 70 10.33 -5.90 -3.28
CA SER A 70 11.70 -5.46 -2.94
C SER A 70 11.74 -4.58 -1.69
N MET A 71 10.72 -3.75 -1.48
CA MET A 71 10.58 -2.92 -0.28
C MET A 71 10.34 -3.77 0.98
N GLU A 72 9.50 -4.80 0.92
CA GLU A 72 9.31 -5.74 2.02
C GLU A 72 10.61 -6.43 2.43
N VAL A 73 11.42 -6.86 1.45
CA VAL A 73 12.73 -7.44 1.72
C VAL A 73 13.69 -6.43 2.37
N ALA A 74 13.70 -5.19 1.90
CA ALA A 74 14.50 -4.10 2.47
C ALA A 74 14.04 -3.76 3.90
N LEU A 75 12.72 -3.72 4.14
CA LEU A 75 12.11 -3.49 5.45
C LEU A 75 12.54 -4.57 6.47
N ALA A 76 12.48 -5.85 6.07
CA ALA A 76 12.90 -6.96 6.92
C ALA A 76 14.39 -6.92 7.30
N ARG A 77 15.25 -6.30 6.47
CA ARG A 77 16.68 -6.10 6.70
C ARG A 77 17.03 -4.78 7.38
N ASN A 78 16.04 -3.92 7.57
CA ASN A 78 16.22 -2.53 8.03
C ASN A 78 17.02 -1.63 7.06
N ASP A 79 17.11 -1.99 5.78
CA ASP A 79 17.61 -1.11 4.71
C ASP A 79 16.54 -0.04 4.38
N LEU A 80 15.28 -0.31 4.71
CA LEU A 80 14.11 0.55 4.68
C LEU A 80 13.43 0.50 6.06
N GLN A 81 12.93 1.63 6.58
CA GLN A 81 12.31 1.68 7.90
C GLN A 81 10.79 1.69 7.87
N VAL A 82 10.17 2.30 6.84
CA VAL A 82 8.71 2.51 6.77
C VAL A 82 8.18 2.26 5.36
N ILE A 83 7.09 1.52 5.26
CA ILE A 83 6.20 1.45 4.09
C ILE A 83 4.86 2.04 4.53
N ALA A 84 4.52 3.23 4.04
CA ALA A 84 3.37 4.00 4.53
C ALA A 84 2.00 3.39 4.17
N GLU A 85 1.92 2.64 3.08
CA GLU A 85 0.75 1.88 2.67
C GLU A 85 1.16 0.45 2.33
N GLU A 86 1.17 -0.41 3.35
CA GLU A 86 1.47 -1.82 3.22
C GLU A 86 0.18 -2.64 3.15
N TRP A 87 0.05 -3.44 2.10
CA TRP A 87 -1.01 -4.43 1.93
C TRP A 87 -0.64 -5.72 2.66
N ALA A 88 -0.69 -5.66 3.98
CA ALA A 88 -0.11 -6.66 4.89
C ALA A 88 -0.63 -8.09 4.65
N GLY A 89 0.26 -9.06 4.81
CA GLY A 89 -0.06 -10.49 4.75
C GLY A 89 -0.21 -11.07 3.34
N ARG A 90 0.02 -10.27 2.27
CA ARG A 90 -0.23 -10.71 0.90
C ARG A 90 0.92 -11.46 0.27
N SER A 91 2.16 -11.10 0.56
CA SER A 91 3.34 -11.77 0.01
C SER A 91 3.89 -12.84 0.93
N PRO A 92 4.46 -13.94 0.40
CA PRO A 92 5.19 -14.91 1.23
C PRO A 92 6.39 -14.29 1.97
N ALA A 93 7.02 -13.25 1.39
CA ALA A 93 8.13 -12.54 2.00
C ALA A 93 7.68 -11.79 3.25
N TRP A 94 6.54 -11.06 3.16
CA TRP A 94 5.92 -10.40 4.31
C TRP A 94 5.60 -11.40 5.42
N VAL A 95 4.80 -12.44 5.10
CA VAL A 95 4.34 -13.43 6.10
C VAL A 95 5.52 -14.06 6.84
N LYS A 96 6.57 -14.45 6.12
CA LYS A 96 7.77 -15.05 6.71
C LYS A 96 8.49 -14.06 7.64
N ALA A 97 8.70 -12.83 7.21
CA ALA A 97 9.45 -11.84 7.98
C ALA A 97 8.66 -11.34 9.20
N GLU A 98 7.34 -11.18 9.08
CA GLU A 98 6.45 -10.84 10.20
C GLU A 98 6.45 -11.95 11.27
N GLN A 99 6.32 -13.22 10.87
CA GLN A 99 6.43 -14.37 11.78
C GLN A 99 7.79 -14.47 12.46
N ALA A 100 8.86 -14.03 11.79
CA ALA A 100 10.20 -13.95 12.34
C ALA A 100 10.42 -12.70 13.22
N GLY A 101 9.43 -11.83 13.37
CA GLY A 101 9.52 -10.59 14.14
C GLY A 101 10.49 -9.57 13.56
N GLN A 102 10.74 -9.60 12.25
CA GLN A 102 11.65 -8.68 11.55
C GLN A 102 10.94 -7.40 11.09
N MET A 103 9.64 -7.46 10.86
CA MET A 103 8.79 -6.31 10.50
C MET A 103 7.38 -6.46 11.06
N PHE A 104 6.62 -5.37 11.07
CA PHE A 104 5.32 -5.28 11.73
C PHE A 104 4.37 -4.41 10.93
N ALA A 105 3.09 -4.79 10.94
CA ALA A 105 1.99 -4.00 10.40
C ALA A 105 1.35 -3.20 11.54
N LEU A 106 1.39 -1.87 11.46
CA LEU A 106 0.82 -0.96 12.44
C LEU A 106 -0.51 -0.37 11.93
N GLY A 107 -1.53 -0.41 12.77
CA GLY A 107 -2.83 0.18 12.49
C GLY A 107 -3.65 -0.55 11.42
N ASP A 108 -4.74 0.10 11.03
CA ASP A 108 -5.61 -0.21 9.87
C ASP A 108 -5.91 1.12 9.18
N THR A 109 -4.98 1.52 8.30
CA THR A 109 -4.86 2.90 7.82
C THR A 109 -5.96 3.32 6.87
N VAL A 110 -6.55 2.39 6.12
CA VAL A 110 -7.67 2.64 5.21
C VAL A 110 -8.65 1.47 5.27
N LYS A 111 -9.80 1.70 5.86
CA LYS A 111 -10.86 0.69 5.96
C LYS A 111 -11.61 0.54 4.64
N ASN A 112 -12.14 -0.68 4.42
CA ASN A 112 -12.91 -1.03 3.21
C ASN A 112 -12.11 -0.91 1.90
N ALA A 113 -10.80 -1.05 1.97
CA ALA A 113 -9.99 -1.22 0.78
C ALA A 113 -10.33 -2.56 0.10
N GLU A 114 -10.34 -2.57 -1.23
CA GLU A 114 -10.66 -3.76 -2.02
C GLU A 114 -9.81 -3.84 -3.28
N GLU A 115 -9.73 -5.02 -3.87
CA GLU A 115 -9.15 -5.24 -5.19
C GLU A 115 -9.89 -6.33 -5.93
N GLY A 116 -9.70 -6.40 -7.23
CA GLY A 116 -10.32 -7.43 -8.06
C GLY A 116 -10.14 -7.18 -9.54
N TRP A 117 -10.89 -7.94 -10.35
CA TRP A 117 -10.95 -7.78 -11.79
C TRP A 117 -12.21 -7.00 -12.17
N TRP A 118 -12.02 -6.02 -13.02
CA TRP A 118 -13.05 -5.04 -13.34
C TRP A 118 -13.25 -4.89 -14.83
N VAL A 119 -14.46 -4.48 -15.20
CA VAL A 119 -14.81 -4.02 -16.53
C VAL A 119 -15.65 -2.76 -16.44
N PRO A 120 -15.64 -1.87 -17.45
CA PRO A 120 -16.58 -0.75 -17.51
C PRO A 120 -18.03 -1.25 -17.58
N ALA A 121 -18.94 -0.62 -16.85
CA ALA A 121 -20.34 -1.02 -16.80
C ALA A 121 -21.00 -1.06 -18.19
N TYR A 122 -20.61 -0.16 -19.10
CA TYR A 122 -21.17 -0.14 -20.47
C TYR A 122 -20.86 -1.43 -21.27
N VAL A 123 -19.86 -2.19 -20.88
CA VAL A 123 -19.57 -3.50 -21.54
C VAL A 123 -20.71 -4.48 -21.30
N ILE A 124 -21.34 -4.40 -20.13
CA ILE A 124 -22.44 -5.28 -19.68
C ILE A 124 -23.79 -4.66 -19.99
N GLU A 125 -23.99 -3.38 -19.61
CA GLU A 125 -25.28 -2.70 -19.63
C GLU A 125 -25.51 -1.87 -20.91
N GLY A 126 -24.42 -1.54 -21.62
CA GLY A 126 -24.44 -0.49 -22.65
C GLY A 126 -24.37 0.92 -22.04
N ASP A 127 -24.34 1.91 -22.90
CA ASP A 127 -24.41 3.33 -22.56
C ASP A 127 -25.15 4.06 -23.69
N PRO A 128 -26.47 4.21 -23.59
CA PRO A 128 -27.30 4.84 -24.63
C PRO A 128 -26.90 6.28 -24.93
N ASP A 129 -26.47 7.03 -23.93
CA ASP A 129 -26.08 8.45 -24.07
C ASP A 129 -24.82 8.59 -24.94
N ARG A 130 -23.98 7.56 -24.95
CA ARG A 130 -22.77 7.46 -25.79
C ARG A 130 -22.96 6.57 -27.02
N GLY A 131 -24.16 6.03 -27.23
CA GLY A 131 -24.47 5.14 -28.34
C GLY A 131 -23.79 3.77 -28.25
N LEU A 132 -23.39 3.32 -27.05
CA LEU A 132 -22.72 2.05 -26.82
C LEU A 132 -23.74 0.96 -26.52
N LYS A 133 -23.68 -0.15 -27.29
CA LYS A 133 -24.49 -1.34 -27.03
C LYS A 133 -23.77 -2.27 -26.06
N PRO A 134 -24.51 -3.08 -25.26
CA PRO A 134 -23.91 -4.16 -24.48
C PRO A 134 -23.10 -5.11 -25.35
N LEU A 135 -21.85 -5.39 -24.95
CA LEU A 135 -20.96 -6.31 -25.66
C LEU A 135 -20.88 -7.68 -24.97
N ALA A 136 -21.11 -7.70 -23.66
CA ALA A 136 -21.08 -8.91 -22.83
C ALA A 136 -22.18 -8.86 -21.76
N PRO A 137 -23.49 -8.91 -22.14
CA PRO A 137 -24.60 -8.69 -21.21
C PRO A 137 -24.70 -9.74 -20.10
N ASP A 138 -24.17 -10.95 -20.32
CA ASP A 138 -24.20 -12.06 -19.35
C ASP A 138 -22.87 -12.21 -18.60
N LEU A 139 -21.98 -11.21 -18.65
CA LEU A 139 -20.70 -11.21 -17.94
C LEU A 139 -20.93 -10.77 -16.49
N SER A 140 -20.75 -11.69 -15.55
CA SER A 140 -20.91 -11.43 -14.11
C SER A 140 -19.73 -11.92 -13.27
N SER A 141 -19.01 -12.93 -13.75
CA SER A 141 -17.94 -13.59 -13.02
C SER A 141 -16.67 -13.77 -13.88
N VAL A 142 -15.56 -14.09 -13.22
CA VAL A 142 -14.30 -14.43 -13.91
C VAL A 142 -14.44 -15.69 -14.78
N GLU A 143 -15.32 -16.63 -14.43
CA GLU A 143 -15.57 -17.84 -15.21
C GLU A 143 -16.26 -17.53 -16.55
N ASP A 144 -17.08 -16.48 -16.59
CA ASP A 144 -17.76 -16.06 -17.82
C ASP A 144 -16.80 -15.53 -18.88
N LEU A 145 -15.62 -15.07 -18.49
CA LEU A 145 -14.61 -14.53 -19.40
C LEU A 145 -14.19 -15.51 -20.50
N LYS A 146 -14.34 -16.81 -20.26
CA LYS A 146 -14.10 -17.85 -21.29
C LYS A 146 -14.91 -17.64 -22.57
N ARG A 147 -16.05 -16.96 -22.49
CA ARG A 147 -16.96 -16.68 -23.62
C ARG A 147 -16.61 -15.39 -24.36
N TYR A 148 -15.78 -14.50 -23.77
CA TYR A 148 -15.61 -13.13 -24.23
C TYR A 148 -14.18 -12.70 -24.63
N PRO A 149 -13.24 -13.58 -25.02
CA PRO A 149 -11.91 -13.13 -25.39
C PRO A 149 -11.92 -12.14 -26.56
N LYS A 150 -12.84 -12.32 -27.53
CA LYS A 150 -12.98 -11.40 -28.67
C LYS A 150 -13.53 -10.03 -28.31
N VAL A 151 -14.32 -9.92 -27.23
CA VAL A 151 -14.79 -8.61 -26.72
C VAL A 151 -13.63 -7.79 -26.20
N PHE A 152 -12.71 -8.43 -25.47
CA PHE A 152 -11.52 -7.80 -24.90
C PHE A 152 -10.28 -8.02 -25.78
N SER A 153 -10.46 -8.09 -27.12
CA SER A 153 -9.40 -8.44 -28.07
C SER A 153 -8.10 -7.67 -27.86
N ASP A 154 -6.99 -8.41 -27.87
CA ASP A 154 -5.66 -7.83 -27.80
C ASP A 154 -5.27 -7.24 -29.16
N PRO A 155 -4.91 -5.94 -29.25
CA PRO A 155 -4.48 -5.33 -30.52
C PRO A 155 -3.26 -6.00 -31.17
N GLU A 156 -2.42 -6.67 -30.37
CA GLU A 156 -1.20 -7.34 -30.87
C GLU A 156 -1.43 -8.82 -31.20
N ALA A 157 -2.52 -9.41 -30.68
CA ALA A 157 -2.91 -10.80 -30.90
C ALA A 157 -4.46 -10.92 -30.91
N PRO A 158 -5.13 -10.52 -32.01
CA PRO A 158 -6.60 -10.36 -32.06
C PRO A 158 -7.41 -11.66 -31.81
N GLU A 159 -6.76 -12.81 -31.89
CA GLU A 159 -7.35 -14.10 -31.53
C GLU A 159 -7.51 -14.31 -30.03
N LYS A 160 -6.80 -13.52 -29.21
CA LYS A 160 -6.87 -13.54 -27.73
C LYS A 160 -7.47 -12.27 -27.17
N GLY A 161 -7.97 -12.36 -25.95
CA GLY A 161 -8.28 -11.19 -25.15
C GLY A 161 -7.02 -10.60 -24.50
N ARG A 162 -7.08 -9.33 -24.07
CA ARG A 162 -6.06 -8.68 -23.24
C ARG A 162 -6.59 -8.50 -21.83
N PHE A 163 -5.83 -8.95 -20.85
CA PHE A 163 -6.03 -8.64 -19.44
C PHE A 163 -4.94 -7.65 -19.00
N LEU A 164 -5.34 -6.46 -18.58
CA LEU A 164 -4.42 -5.46 -18.03
C LEU A 164 -4.13 -5.79 -16.56
N ASN A 165 -2.97 -6.37 -16.33
CA ASN A 165 -2.48 -6.71 -15.00
C ASN A 165 -1.69 -5.55 -14.38
N SER A 166 -1.42 -5.65 -13.09
CA SER A 166 -0.54 -4.74 -12.36
C SER A 166 0.92 -4.82 -12.84
N PRO A 167 1.74 -3.80 -12.53
CA PRO A 167 3.16 -3.78 -12.86
C PRO A 167 3.92 -4.96 -12.30
N SER A 168 4.97 -5.38 -13.01
CA SER A 168 5.89 -6.41 -12.54
C SER A 168 6.53 -6.02 -11.21
N GLY A 169 6.66 -6.98 -10.30
CA GLY A 169 7.22 -6.80 -8.96
C GLY A 169 6.21 -6.38 -7.89
N TRP A 170 4.93 -6.22 -8.26
CA TRP A 170 3.84 -6.17 -7.29
C TRP A 170 3.37 -7.58 -6.97
N THR A 171 2.95 -7.83 -5.72
CA THR A 171 2.39 -9.14 -5.33
C THR A 171 1.14 -9.47 -6.14
N SER A 172 0.29 -8.47 -6.42
CA SER A 172 -0.91 -8.62 -7.25
C SER A 172 -0.60 -9.08 -8.69
N GLU A 173 0.56 -8.73 -9.25
CA GLU A 173 0.96 -9.24 -10.58
C GLU A 173 1.09 -10.76 -10.58
N THR A 174 1.80 -11.31 -9.59
CA THR A 174 1.95 -12.75 -9.43
C THR A 174 0.60 -13.44 -9.20
N VAL A 175 -0.21 -12.90 -8.28
CA VAL A 175 -1.53 -13.44 -7.95
C VAL A 175 -2.44 -13.46 -9.18
N ASN A 176 -2.52 -12.37 -9.93
CA ASN A 176 -3.35 -12.30 -11.13
C ASN A 176 -2.86 -13.22 -12.25
N SER A 177 -1.54 -13.38 -12.39
CA SER A 177 -0.96 -14.34 -13.34
C SER A 177 -1.33 -15.78 -12.99
N GLN A 178 -1.35 -16.10 -11.70
CA GLN A 178 -1.82 -17.42 -11.23
C GLN A 178 -3.35 -17.56 -11.33
N LYS A 179 -4.12 -16.50 -11.08
CA LYS A 179 -5.57 -16.51 -11.30
C LYS A 179 -5.95 -16.78 -12.75
N LEU A 180 -5.23 -16.20 -13.74
CA LEU A 180 -5.44 -16.52 -15.15
C LEU A 180 -5.34 -18.02 -15.41
N LYS A 181 -4.33 -18.69 -14.83
CA LYS A 181 -4.17 -20.16 -14.93
C LYS A 181 -5.30 -20.89 -14.19
N ALA A 182 -5.57 -20.50 -12.95
CA ALA A 182 -6.56 -21.13 -12.09
C ALA A 182 -7.98 -21.13 -12.71
N TYR A 183 -8.32 -20.04 -13.43
CA TYR A 183 -9.59 -19.91 -14.14
C TYR A 183 -9.56 -20.48 -15.57
N GLY A 184 -8.41 -21.03 -16.03
CA GLY A 184 -8.24 -21.56 -17.40
C GLY A 184 -8.31 -20.46 -18.47
N LEU A 185 -7.87 -19.26 -18.15
CA LEU A 185 -7.91 -18.09 -19.03
C LEU A 185 -6.56 -17.78 -19.68
N ASP A 186 -5.47 -18.39 -19.24
CA ASP A 186 -4.10 -18.13 -19.70
C ASP A 186 -3.87 -18.46 -21.19
N SER A 187 -4.62 -19.41 -21.74
CA SER A 187 -4.62 -19.69 -23.18
C SER A 187 -5.49 -18.72 -24.01
N LEU A 188 -6.48 -18.08 -23.37
CA LEU A 188 -7.47 -17.22 -24.00
C LEU A 188 -7.14 -15.73 -23.91
N TYR A 189 -6.37 -15.33 -22.93
CA TYR A 189 -6.02 -13.93 -22.67
C TYR A 189 -4.50 -13.73 -22.56
N ASN A 190 -4.02 -12.69 -23.20
CA ASN A 190 -2.68 -12.19 -22.97
C ASN A 190 -2.62 -11.42 -21.64
N ASN A 191 -1.68 -11.79 -20.80
CA ASN A 191 -1.43 -11.15 -19.53
C ASN A 191 -0.54 -9.93 -19.76
N PHE A 192 -1.13 -8.76 -19.96
CA PHE A 192 -0.42 -7.52 -20.25
C PHE A 192 -0.06 -6.79 -18.94
N ARG A 193 1.21 -6.48 -18.77
CA ARG A 193 1.75 -5.80 -17.59
C ARG A 193 2.09 -4.36 -17.94
N SER A 194 1.38 -3.42 -17.34
CA SER A 194 1.71 -2.01 -17.46
C SER A 194 3.06 -1.71 -16.76
N GLY A 195 3.81 -0.73 -17.26
CA GLY A 195 5.13 -0.40 -16.72
C GLY A 195 5.10 0.26 -15.33
N SER A 196 3.94 0.83 -14.94
CA SER A 196 3.72 1.47 -13.63
C SER A 196 2.23 1.56 -13.32
N GLY A 197 1.87 1.88 -12.07
CA GLY A 197 0.47 2.15 -11.68
C GLY A 197 -0.15 3.30 -12.48
N ALA A 198 0.60 4.36 -12.70
CA ALA A 198 0.15 5.50 -13.51
C ALA A 198 -0.08 5.10 -14.99
N ALA A 199 0.77 4.23 -15.56
CA ALA A 199 0.57 3.71 -16.91
C ALA A 199 -0.68 2.83 -17.00
N LEU A 200 -0.94 1.99 -15.98
CA LEU A 200 -2.16 1.19 -15.89
C LEU A 200 -3.41 2.08 -15.84
N ASP A 201 -3.44 3.10 -14.97
CA ASP A 201 -4.54 4.08 -14.92
C ASP A 201 -4.77 4.76 -16.28
N ALA A 202 -3.71 5.26 -16.90
CA ALA A 202 -3.80 5.97 -18.16
C ALA A 202 -4.36 5.08 -19.29
N GLU A 203 -3.97 3.81 -19.34
CA GLU A 203 -4.45 2.85 -20.33
C GLU A 203 -5.93 2.53 -20.14
N ILE A 204 -6.35 2.22 -18.89
CA ILE A 204 -7.76 1.99 -18.53
C ILE A 204 -8.61 3.23 -18.84
N SER A 205 -8.20 4.39 -18.32
CA SER A 205 -8.91 5.65 -18.52
C SER A 205 -9.03 6.02 -20.01
N SER A 206 -8.00 5.76 -20.80
CA SER A 206 -8.01 5.99 -22.24
C SER A 206 -9.01 5.07 -22.96
N ALA A 207 -9.02 3.78 -22.63
CA ALA A 207 -9.99 2.82 -23.20
C ALA A 207 -11.43 3.23 -22.86
N ILE A 208 -11.72 3.56 -21.59
CA ILE A 208 -13.05 3.97 -21.14
C ILE A 208 -13.53 5.24 -21.85
N ARG A 209 -12.68 6.27 -21.98
CA ARG A 209 -13.05 7.50 -22.71
C ARG A 209 -13.40 7.25 -24.16
N ARG A 210 -12.72 6.29 -24.82
CA ARG A 210 -13.02 5.91 -26.21
C ARG A 210 -14.21 4.94 -26.34
N GLY A 211 -14.84 4.50 -25.24
CA GLY A 211 -15.90 3.51 -25.27
C GLY A 211 -15.42 2.11 -25.65
N GLN A 212 -14.12 1.84 -25.52
CA GLN A 212 -13.53 0.53 -25.82
C GLN A 212 -13.68 -0.42 -24.64
N PRO A 213 -14.01 -1.70 -24.87
CA PRO A 213 -14.04 -2.68 -23.80
C PRO A 213 -12.63 -2.92 -23.27
N VAL A 214 -12.51 -3.01 -21.95
CA VAL A 214 -11.24 -3.27 -21.27
C VAL A 214 -11.49 -4.16 -20.05
N LEU A 215 -10.67 -5.19 -19.88
CA LEU A 215 -10.63 -6.09 -18.73
C LEU A 215 -9.35 -5.82 -17.97
N PHE A 216 -9.43 -5.50 -16.68
CA PHE A 216 -8.28 -5.06 -15.90
C PHE A 216 -8.37 -5.42 -14.43
N TYR A 217 -7.19 -5.56 -13.81
CA TYR A 217 -7.02 -5.54 -12.37
C TYR A 217 -7.02 -4.10 -11.86
N TYR A 218 -7.72 -3.85 -10.77
CA TYR A 218 -7.62 -2.58 -10.06
C TYR A 218 -8.01 -2.72 -8.57
N TRP A 219 -7.79 -1.61 -7.82
CA TRP A 219 -8.02 -1.58 -6.37
C TRP A 219 -8.61 -0.25 -5.92
N SER A 220 -9.10 -0.20 -4.68
CA SER A 220 -9.55 1.00 -3.98
C SER A 220 -8.78 1.13 -2.65
N PRO A 221 -8.33 2.34 -2.25
CA PRO A 221 -8.72 3.66 -2.76
C PRO A 221 -7.95 4.08 -4.00
N THR A 222 -8.65 4.62 -5.00
CA THR A 222 -8.05 5.25 -6.19
C THR A 222 -9.04 6.21 -6.85
N PRO A 223 -8.54 7.23 -7.59
CA PRO A 223 -9.41 8.14 -8.32
C PRO A 223 -10.25 7.45 -9.39
N LEU A 224 -9.72 6.38 -10.00
CA LEU A 224 -10.36 5.67 -11.12
C LEU A 224 -11.68 5.04 -10.71
N ILE A 225 -11.72 4.35 -9.58
CA ILE A 225 -12.94 3.70 -9.07
C ILE A 225 -14.05 4.72 -8.79
N GLY A 226 -13.70 5.90 -8.29
CA GLY A 226 -14.67 6.97 -8.05
C GLY A 226 -15.10 7.73 -9.30
N ARG A 227 -14.32 7.66 -10.39
CA ARG A 227 -14.55 8.45 -11.62
C ARG A 227 -15.43 7.75 -12.64
N TYR A 228 -15.35 6.43 -12.72
CA TYR A 228 -16.03 5.65 -13.76
C TYR A 228 -17.02 4.65 -13.16
N LYS A 229 -18.12 4.37 -13.87
CA LYS A 229 -19.03 3.29 -13.51
C LYS A 229 -18.40 1.95 -13.93
N LEU A 230 -17.91 1.22 -12.94
CA LEU A 230 -17.20 -0.05 -13.11
C LEU A 230 -17.97 -1.20 -12.47
N VAL A 231 -17.80 -2.40 -12.99
CA VAL A 231 -18.35 -3.64 -12.43
C VAL A 231 -17.18 -4.55 -12.07
N ARG A 232 -17.12 -4.95 -10.80
CA ARG A 232 -16.18 -5.99 -10.34
C ARG A 232 -16.76 -7.35 -10.66
N LEU A 233 -15.98 -8.18 -11.34
CA LEU A 233 -16.36 -9.56 -11.65
C LEU A 233 -16.32 -10.40 -10.38
N GLN A 234 -17.32 -11.29 -10.25
CA GLN A 234 -17.38 -12.22 -9.14
C GLN A 234 -16.27 -13.28 -9.27
N GLU A 235 -15.62 -13.55 -8.16
CA GLU A 235 -14.63 -14.62 -8.01
C GLU A 235 -15.14 -15.62 -6.96
N PRO A 236 -14.65 -16.87 -6.96
CA PRO A 236 -14.90 -17.80 -5.86
C PRO A 236 -14.55 -17.15 -4.52
N PRO A 237 -15.30 -17.38 -3.43
CA PRO A 237 -15.02 -16.79 -2.13
C PRO A 237 -13.58 -17.03 -1.68
N PHE A 238 -13.06 -16.12 -0.84
CA PHE A 238 -11.70 -16.25 -0.28
C PHE A 238 -11.53 -17.59 0.44
N ASP A 239 -10.49 -18.32 0.06
CA ASP A 239 -10.01 -19.53 0.72
C ASP A 239 -8.50 -19.43 0.96
N ALA A 240 -8.07 -19.63 2.19
CA ALA A 240 -6.67 -19.45 2.58
C ALA A 240 -5.72 -20.45 1.93
N ALA A 241 -6.17 -21.70 1.70
CA ALA A 241 -5.35 -22.72 1.05
C ALA A 241 -5.22 -22.41 -0.45
N ALA A 242 -6.31 -22.00 -1.11
CA ALA A 242 -6.28 -21.53 -2.49
C ALA A 242 -5.39 -20.28 -2.63
N TRP A 243 -5.53 -19.30 -1.75
CA TRP A 243 -4.68 -18.10 -1.72
C TRP A 243 -3.18 -18.43 -1.68
N ALA A 244 -2.78 -19.38 -0.83
CA ALA A 244 -1.38 -19.81 -0.76
C ALA A 244 -0.85 -20.35 -2.10
N THR A 245 -1.72 -20.97 -2.92
CA THR A 245 -1.35 -21.44 -4.26
C THR A 245 -1.20 -20.32 -5.29
N LEU A 246 -1.91 -19.20 -5.09
CA LEU A 246 -1.88 -18.03 -5.96
C LEU A 246 -0.66 -17.13 -5.71
N THR A 247 -0.10 -17.15 -4.51
CA THR A 247 1.09 -16.36 -4.16
C THR A 247 2.41 -17.04 -4.55
N ASP A 248 2.38 -18.30 -4.94
CA ASP A 248 3.54 -19.01 -5.49
C ASP A 248 3.56 -18.93 -7.03
N ALA A 249 4.42 -18.05 -7.56
CA ALA A 249 4.57 -17.87 -9.01
C ALA A 249 4.96 -19.16 -9.78
N LYS A 250 5.55 -20.15 -9.08
CA LYS A 250 6.00 -21.41 -9.67
C LYS A 250 4.99 -22.53 -9.57
N ASN A 251 3.88 -22.33 -8.86
CA ASN A 251 2.85 -23.35 -8.73
C ASN A 251 2.22 -23.65 -10.11
N PRO A 252 2.31 -24.90 -10.59
CA PRO A 252 1.72 -25.26 -11.89
C PRO A 252 0.20 -25.43 -11.86
N ASN A 253 -0.38 -25.65 -10.67
CA ASN A 253 -1.81 -25.95 -10.48
C ASN A 253 -2.43 -25.04 -9.42
N PRO A 254 -2.49 -23.70 -9.65
CA PRO A 254 -3.12 -22.79 -8.71
C PRO A 254 -4.63 -23.00 -8.62
N ILE A 255 -5.21 -22.67 -7.47
CA ILE A 255 -6.65 -22.74 -7.21
C ILE A 255 -7.21 -21.33 -7.14
N GLY A 256 -8.28 -21.05 -7.87
CA GLY A 256 -8.90 -19.73 -7.94
C GLY A 256 -9.64 -19.36 -6.65
N SER A 257 -9.45 -18.13 -6.20
CA SER A 257 -10.12 -17.56 -5.03
C SER A 257 -10.07 -16.03 -5.12
N GLN A 258 -10.99 -15.36 -4.44
CA GLN A 258 -10.82 -13.94 -4.14
C GLN A 258 -9.47 -13.69 -3.47
N SER A 259 -8.99 -12.46 -3.62
CA SER A 259 -7.80 -12.01 -2.90
C SER A 259 -8.03 -12.00 -1.38
N LEU A 260 -6.95 -12.13 -0.63
CA LEU A 260 -6.96 -11.91 0.82
C LEU A 260 -7.67 -10.59 1.12
N PRO A 261 -8.63 -10.56 2.06
CA PRO A 261 -9.26 -9.30 2.49
C PRO A 261 -8.20 -8.23 2.77
N ALA A 262 -8.42 -7.03 2.24
CA ALA A 262 -7.43 -5.99 2.34
C ALA A 262 -7.28 -5.52 3.79
N LYS A 263 -6.03 -5.48 4.27
CA LYS A 263 -5.63 -4.80 5.48
C LYS A 263 -4.49 -3.85 5.10
N LEU A 264 -4.79 -2.56 5.02
CA LEU A 264 -3.80 -1.53 4.79
C LEU A 264 -3.22 -1.09 6.13
N SER A 265 -1.90 -1.08 6.23
CA SER A 265 -1.21 -0.76 7.49
C SER A 265 0.05 0.06 7.18
N VAL A 266 0.62 0.70 8.19
CA VAL A 266 2.00 1.18 8.07
C VAL A 266 2.94 0.02 8.38
N GLY A 267 3.68 -0.44 7.38
CA GLY A 267 4.72 -1.46 7.56
C GLY A 267 5.97 -0.83 8.15
N VAL A 268 6.52 -1.41 9.22
CA VAL A 268 7.75 -0.92 9.85
C VAL A 268 8.75 -2.03 10.13
N SER A 269 10.05 -1.71 10.04
CA SER A 269 11.11 -2.61 10.43
C SER A 269 11.16 -2.81 11.95
N LYS A 270 11.78 -3.91 12.40
CA LYS A 270 11.99 -4.16 13.84
C LYS A 270 12.80 -3.03 14.49
N ALA A 271 13.87 -2.58 13.83
CA ALA A 271 14.72 -1.52 14.38
C ALA A 271 13.97 -0.19 14.50
N PHE A 272 13.12 0.15 13.54
CA PHE A 272 12.25 1.33 13.63
C PHE A 272 11.29 1.21 14.81
N ARG A 273 10.57 0.07 14.93
CA ARG A 273 9.64 -0.15 16.03
C ARG A 273 10.30 -0.01 17.40
N ASP A 274 11.50 -0.56 17.56
CA ASP A 274 12.20 -0.56 18.83
C ASP A 274 12.88 0.80 19.12
N GLY A 275 13.23 1.57 18.07
CA GLY A 275 13.97 2.84 18.19
C GLY A 275 13.10 4.10 18.21
N TYR A 276 11.84 4.04 17.74
CA TYR A 276 10.95 5.20 17.60
C TYR A 276 9.54 4.93 18.19
N PRO A 277 9.40 4.60 19.48
CA PRO A 277 8.12 4.22 20.08
C PRO A 277 7.06 5.32 19.97
N GLU A 278 7.44 6.60 19.95
CA GLU A 278 6.53 7.73 19.77
C GLU A 278 5.93 7.78 18.35
N LEU A 279 6.72 7.42 17.32
CA LEU A 279 6.21 7.32 15.93
C LEU A 279 5.36 6.06 15.74
N VAL A 280 5.71 4.95 16.39
CA VAL A 280 4.90 3.73 16.42
C VAL A 280 3.51 4.06 16.97
N ALA A 281 3.43 4.78 18.09
CA ALA A 281 2.15 5.17 18.71
C ALA A 281 1.30 6.08 17.81
N VAL A 282 1.91 6.85 16.91
CA VAL A 282 1.22 7.63 15.88
C VAL A 282 0.74 6.72 14.75
N PHE A 283 1.62 5.88 14.21
CA PHE A 283 1.31 5.03 13.05
C PHE A 283 0.21 4.01 13.37
N GLU A 284 0.11 3.54 14.62
CA GLU A 284 -0.98 2.69 15.07
C GLU A 284 -2.35 3.38 15.04
N LYS A 285 -2.39 4.73 15.10
CA LYS A 285 -3.62 5.53 15.09
C LYS A 285 -4.01 6.07 13.72
N VAL A 286 -3.15 5.89 12.71
CA VAL A 286 -3.44 6.38 11.35
C VAL A 286 -4.72 5.73 10.83
N ASP A 287 -5.72 6.56 10.54
CA ASP A 287 -7.00 6.18 9.96
C ASP A 287 -7.38 7.25 8.92
N LEU A 288 -7.26 6.92 7.66
CA LEU A 288 -7.55 7.78 6.53
C LEU A 288 -8.94 7.44 5.99
N PRO A 289 -9.97 8.27 6.24
CA PRO A 289 -11.31 8.00 5.72
C PRO A 289 -11.27 7.91 4.19
N ILE A 290 -11.74 6.78 3.65
CA ILE A 290 -11.62 6.46 2.22
C ILE A 290 -12.20 7.53 1.30
N ASP A 291 -13.30 8.17 1.70
CA ASP A 291 -13.93 9.25 0.91
C ASP A 291 -13.05 10.50 0.84
N ARG A 292 -12.39 10.86 1.96
CA ARG A 292 -11.48 12.02 1.99
C ARG A 292 -10.20 11.73 1.21
N LEU A 293 -9.69 10.51 1.32
CA LEU A 293 -8.53 10.07 0.57
C LEU A 293 -8.82 10.05 -0.93
N ASN A 294 -9.95 9.47 -1.36
CA ASN A 294 -10.38 9.45 -2.76
C ASN A 294 -10.55 10.87 -3.33
N LYS A 295 -11.11 11.80 -2.55
CA LYS A 295 -11.21 13.19 -2.95
C LYS A 295 -9.85 13.83 -3.17
N ALA A 296 -8.91 13.64 -2.23
CA ALA A 296 -7.56 14.18 -2.35
C ALA A 296 -6.80 13.59 -3.54
N LEU A 297 -6.96 12.29 -3.80
CA LEU A 297 -6.38 11.60 -4.96
C LEU A 297 -6.96 12.13 -6.28
N ALA A 298 -8.27 12.35 -6.34
CA ALA A 298 -8.91 12.93 -7.52
C ALA A 298 -8.38 14.34 -7.81
N GLU A 299 -8.26 15.19 -6.78
CA GLU A 299 -7.72 16.54 -6.89
C GLU A 299 -6.23 16.53 -7.28
N MET A 300 -5.43 15.64 -6.69
CA MET A 300 -4.02 15.45 -7.02
C MET A 300 -3.84 15.10 -8.51
N ASN A 301 -4.65 14.17 -9.00
CA ASN A 301 -4.62 13.72 -10.39
C ASN A 301 -5.07 14.83 -11.35
N GLU A 302 -6.21 15.50 -11.07
CA GLU A 302 -6.76 16.57 -11.90
C GLU A 302 -5.79 17.75 -12.05
N LYS A 303 -5.19 18.16 -10.93
CA LYS A 303 -4.25 19.29 -10.87
C LYS A 303 -2.82 18.89 -11.24
N ARG A 304 -2.55 17.60 -11.46
CA ARG A 304 -1.20 17.05 -11.66
C ARG A 304 -0.23 17.50 -10.56
N GLN A 305 -0.71 17.49 -9.32
CA GLN A 305 0.08 17.91 -8.17
C GLN A 305 1.11 16.84 -7.79
N PRO A 306 2.34 17.26 -7.40
CA PRO A 306 3.26 16.38 -6.71
C PRO A 306 2.62 15.83 -5.41
N PRO A 307 2.88 14.56 -5.02
CA PRO A 307 2.33 13.98 -3.80
C PRO A 307 2.61 14.80 -2.54
N ALA A 308 3.78 15.44 -2.43
CA ALA A 308 4.12 16.30 -1.29
C ALA A 308 3.21 17.53 -1.17
N ASP A 309 2.85 18.16 -2.28
CA ASP A 309 1.94 19.31 -2.28
C ASP A 309 0.51 18.86 -1.98
N ALA A 310 0.08 17.71 -2.51
CA ALA A 310 -1.20 17.11 -2.23
C ALA A 310 -1.32 16.70 -0.75
N ALA A 311 -0.26 16.21 -0.14
CA ALA A 311 -0.20 15.88 1.29
C ALA A 311 -0.42 17.11 2.17
N LYS A 312 0.25 18.23 1.87
CA LYS A 312 0.01 19.50 2.57
C LYS A 312 -1.43 19.99 2.39
N ALA A 313 -1.98 19.88 1.18
CA ALA A 313 -3.38 20.25 0.91
C ALA A 313 -4.33 19.35 1.71
N PHE A 314 -4.09 18.05 1.77
CA PHE A 314 -4.87 17.10 2.57
C PHE A 314 -4.83 17.47 4.06
N LEU A 315 -3.65 17.72 4.62
CA LEU A 315 -3.48 18.08 6.04
C LEU A 315 -4.20 19.38 6.38
N ARG A 316 -4.12 20.41 5.53
CA ARG A 316 -4.88 21.67 5.72
C ARG A 316 -6.40 21.46 5.69
N ALA A 317 -6.88 20.61 4.78
CA ALA A 317 -8.31 20.39 4.58
C ALA A 317 -8.94 19.45 5.63
N ASN A 318 -8.15 18.63 6.31
CA ASN A 318 -8.63 17.56 7.20
C ASN A 318 -7.96 17.56 8.59
N PRO A 319 -7.92 18.70 9.31
CA PRO A 319 -7.25 18.76 10.62
C PRO A 319 -7.89 17.86 11.66
N ASP A 320 -9.18 17.55 11.54
CA ASP A 320 -9.92 16.64 12.40
C ASP A 320 -9.47 15.18 12.25
N VAL A 321 -8.91 14.80 11.11
CA VAL A 321 -8.40 13.45 10.85
C VAL A 321 -7.05 13.26 11.52
N TRP A 322 -6.03 14.00 11.11
CA TRP A 322 -4.66 13.74 11.51
C TRP A 322 -4.30 14.26 12.91
N LYS A 323 -4.97 15.32 13.41
CA LYS A 323 -4.74 15.78 14.80
C LYS A 323 -5.11 14.72 15.84
N ALA A 324 -6.05 13.83 15.52
CA ALA A 324 -6.42 12.73 16.41
C ALA A 324 -5.30 11.69 16.59
N TRP A 325 -4.33 11.63 15.69
CA TRP A 325 -3.21 10.69 15.78
C TRP A 325 -2.10 11.20 16.70
N LEU A 326 -2.03 12.52 16.94
CA LEU A 326 -0.89 13.21 17.51
C LEU A 326 -1.15 13.74 18.93
N PRO A 327 -0.12 13.86 19.77
CA PRO A 327 -0.14 14.74 20.93
C PRO A 327 -0.39 16.20 20.50
N ALA A 328 -1.05 16.98 21.35
CA ALA A 328 -1.49 18.34 21.02
C ALA A 328 -0.34 19.29 20.64
N ASP A 329 0.79 19.19 21.33
CA ASP A 329 2.00 19.98 21.07
C ASP A 329 2.64 19.62 19.72
N VAL A 330 2.65 18.35 19.36
CA VAL A 330 3.13 17.86 18.07
C VAL A 330 2.19 18.31 16.95
N ALA A 331 0.86 18.19 17.18
CA ALA A 331 -0.14 18.65 16.21
C ALA A 331 0.00 20.15 15.92
N ALA A 332 0.29 20.97 16.95
CA ALA A 332 0.54 22.41 16.77
C ALA A 332 1.77 22.70 15.89
N LYS A 333 2.85 21.92 16.03
CA LYS A 333 4.05 22.06 15.17
C LYS A 333 3.75 21.72 13.72
N VAL A 334 3.04 20.62 13.48
CA VAL A 334 2.62 20.23 12.13
C VAL A 334 1.74 21.30 11.51
N GLU A 335 0.74 21.81 12.25
CA GLU A 335 -0.15 22.85 11.76
C GLU A 335 0.60 24.16 11.39
N ALA A 336 1.60 24.55 12.18
CA ALA A 336 2.40 25.72 11.92
C ALA A 336 3.30 25.59 10.67
N SER A 337 3.54 24.37 10.18
CA SER A 337 4.35 24.10 8.98
C SER A 337 3.53 24.02 7.69
N LEU A 338 2.20 24.00 7.77
CA LEU A 338 1.30 23.95 6.65
C LEU A 338 1.02 25.34 6.07
#